data_a07b70a060bfc903a607391180e541dc
#
_entry.id   a07b70a060bfc903a607391180e541dc
#
_cell.length_a   1.000
_cell.length_b   1.000
_cell.length_c   1.000
_cell.angle_alpha   90.00
_cell.angle_beta   90.00
_cell.angle_gamma   90.00
#
_symmetry.space_group_name_H-M   'P 1'
#
loop_
_entity.id
_entity.type
_entity.pdbx_description
1 polymer ?
#
loop_
_entity_poly.entity_id
_entity_poly.type
_entity_poly.pdbx_seq_one_letter_code
_entity_poly.pdbx_strand_id
1 'polypeptide(L)'
;QPDPSLYGYVAYAAPFKSFICDSGVSGANIITSVSGDFGTLTNGQSGMMIDYNNGRVLFPTSFGTGKLVSGSYAFKEINVYKANDTQEKIVFTNKYYLNSRFNRPITGLPPPNAFVTPAIFVSTEQTENEQWALGGLYNTKVNVALTILAETSAQLENCLSLLADSKDAYFPQLNNNVWPLNALGGLKSGYNYNDIKTQYDDPSNLFTITDIQTSKVSDSTKIDESIFVGLADLTVEKIRTIR
;
A
#
# COMPACT_ATOMS: atom_id res chain seq x y z
N GLN A 1 -13.39 -12.50 -11.65
CA GLN A 1 -12.30 -13.49 -11.77
C GLN A 1 -12.32 -14.40 -10.56
N PRO A 2 -12.24 -15.71 -10.68
CA PRO A 2 -12.02 -16.58 -9.54
C PRO A 2 -10.62 -16.36 -9.01
N ASP A 3 -10.53 -15.95 -7.75
CA ASP A 3 -9.27 -15.80 -7.03
C ASP A 3 -9.15 -17.00 -6.08
N PRO A 4 -8.14 -17.86 -6.23
CA PRO A 4 -7.98 -19.04 -5.39
C PRO A 4 -7.83 -18.71 -3.89
N SER A 5 -7.35 -17.49 -3.57
CA SER A 5 -7.22 -17.02 -2.19
C SER A 5 -8.57 -16.65 -1.56
N LEU A 6 -9.63 -16.54 -2.36
CA LEU A 6 -10.98 -16.14 -1.96
C LEU A 6 -11.98 -17.24 -2.30
N TYR A 7 -11.70 -18.45 -1.82
CA TYR A 7 -12.58 -19.59 -2.03
C TYR A 7 -14.02 -19.26 -1.66
N GLY A 8 -14.93 -19.42 -2.62
CA GLY A 8 -16.34 -19.11 -2.44
C GLY A 8 -16.77 -17.68 -2.80
N TYR A 9 -15.83 -16.82 -3.26
CA TYR A 9 -16.17 -15.47 -3.72
C TYR A 9 -15.86 -15.25 -5.18
N VAL A 10 -16.67 -14.40 -5.82
CA VAL A 10 -16.41 -13.85 -7.15
C VAL A 10 -15.98 -12.41 -6.98
N ALA A 11 -14.84 -12.04 -7.57
CA ALA A 11 -14.27 -10.71 -7.48
C ALA A 11 -14.57 -9.89 -8.73
N TYR A 12 -15.08 -8.68 -8.54
CA TYR A 12 -15.21 -7.64 -9.56
C TYR A 12 -14.15 -6.59 -9.28
N ALA A 13 -13.12 -6.52 -10.12
CA ALA A 13 -12.01 -5.62 -9.92
C ALA A 13 -12.27 -4.27 -10.59
N ALA A 14 -11.89 -3.19 -9.88
CA ALA A 14 -11.84 -1.86 -10.45
C ALA A 14 -10.58 -1.67 -11.30
N PRO A 15 -10.57 -0.68 -12.21
CA PRO A 15 -9.38 -0.34 -13.00
C PRO A 15 -8.18 0.07 -12.13
N PHE A 16 -8.45 0.66 -10.96
CA PHE A 16 -7.44 1.13 -10.03
C PHE A 16 -7.50 0.34 -8.73
N LYS A 17 -6.34 -0.04 -8.21
CA LYS A 17 -6.18 -0.73 -6.94
C LYS A 17 -6.06 0.26 -5.78
N SER A 18 -5.98 -0.29 -4.57
CA SER A 18 -5.72 0.47 -3.34
C SER A 18 -6.72 1.59 -3.09
N PHE A 19 -7.99 1.22 -2.91
CA PHE A 19 -9.03 2.16 -2.53
C PHE A 19 -8.67 2.89 -1.23
N ILE A 20 -8.96 4.18 -1.17
CA ILE A 20 -8.84 4.93 0.07
C ILE A 20 -9.96 4.48 1.00
N CYS A 21 -9.58 4.10 2.22
CA CYS A 21 -10.50 3.70 3.28
C CYS A 21 -10.39 4.60 4.53
N ASP A 22 -9.50 5.60 4.49
CA ASP A 22 -9.27 6.53 5.59
C ASP A 22 -10.23 7.72 5.52
N SER A 23 -11.13 7.81 6.48
CA SER A 23 -12.09 8.92 6.61
C SER A 23 -11.42 10.25 6.98
N GLY A 24 -10.15 10.23 7.39
CA GLY A 24 -9.36 11.43 7.68
C GLY A 24 -8.83 12.14 6.44
N VAL A 25 -8.88 11.50 5.27
CA VAL A 25 -8.45 12.11 4.00
C VAL A 25 -9.55 13.04 3.49
N SER A 26 -9.30 14.33 3.57
CA SER A 26 -10.27 15.35 3.13
C SER A 26 -10.58 15.21 1.64
N GLY A 27 -11.86 15.20 1.30
CA GLY A 27 -12.34 15.10 -0.08
C GLY A 27 -12.24 13.70 -0.71
N ALA A 28 -11.74 12.69 0.02
CA ALA A 28 -11.73 11.33 -0.49
C ALA A 28 -13.13 10.71 -0.50
N ASN A 29 -13.52 10.18 -1.65
CA ASN A 29 -14.76 9.43 -1.78
C ASN A 29 -14.51 7.98 -1.39
N ILE A 30 -14.88 7.62 -0.16
CA ILE A 30 -14.71 6.27 0.36
C ILE A 30 -15.88 5.42 -0.14
N ILE A 31 -15.57 4.38 -0.90
CA ILE A 31 -16.56 3.43 -1.39
C ILE A 31 -17.18 2.65 -0.23
N THR A 32 -18.48 2.77 -0.04
CA THR A 32 -19.25 2.01 0.96
C THR A 32 -20.34 1.18 0.34
N SER A 33 -20.70 1.45 -0.91
CA SER A 33 -21.74 0.77 -1.66
C SER A 33 -21.39 0.65 -3.12
N VAL A 34 -21.99 -0.32 -3.78
CA VAL A 34 -21.90 -0.53 -5.22
C VAL A 34 -23.27 -0.79 -5.81
N SER A 35 -23.42 -0.46 -7.08
CA SER A 35 -24.67 -0.62 -7.82
C SER A 35 -24.46 -1.51 -9.06
N GLY A 36 -25.50 -2.22 -9.45
CA GLY A 36 -25.51 -3.06 -10.64
C GLY A 36 -26.92 -3.52 -10.96
N ASP A 37 -27.05 -4.54 -11.79
CA ASP A 37 -28.36 -5.14 -12.11
C ASP A 37 -29.08 -5.73 -10.89
N PHE A 38 -28.31 -5.92 -9.79
CA PHE A 38 -28.82 -6.38 -8.48
C PHE A 38 -29.36 -5.23 -7.60
N GLY A 39 -29.40 -4.00 -8.12
CA GLY A 39 -29.69 -2.79 -7.35
C GLY A 39 -28.44 -2.23 -6.66
N THR A 40 -28.61 -1.57 -5.53
CA THR A 40 -27.51 -1.01 -4.72
C THR A 40 -27.32 -1.88 -3.48
N LEU A 41 -26.07 -2.31 -3.24
CA LEU A 41 -25.68 -3.05 -2.05
C LEU A 41 -24.62 -2.26 -1.27
N THR A 42 -24.78 -2.22 0.05
CA THR A 42 -23.78 -1.66 0.97
C THR A 42 -22.82 -2.75 1.45
N ASN A 43 -21.63 -2.35 1.88
CA ASN A 43 -20.62 -3.27 2.40
C ASN A 43 -21.18 -4.11 3.56
N GLY A 44 -21.06 -5.42 3.47
CA GLY A 44 -21.64 -6.40 4.40
C GLY A 44 -23.06 -6.88 4.05
N GLN A 45 -23.77 -6.19 3.19
CA GLN A 45 -25.12 -6.60 2.76
C GLN A 45 -25.05 -7.80 1.82
N SER A 46 -25.89 -8.81 2.02
CA SER A 46 -25.94 -10.05 1.21
C SER A 46 -24.56 -10.75 1.06
N GLY A 47 -23.67 -10.59 2.03
CA GLY A 47 -22.33 -11.15 2.01
C GLY A 47 -21.35 -10.44 1.07
N MET A 48 -21.75 -9.33 0.45
CA MET A 48 -20.85 -8.51 -0.33
C MET A 48 -19.80 -7.85 0.55
N MET A 49 -18.55 -7.83 0.09
CA MET A 49 -17.44 -7.17 0.78
C MET A 49 -16.64 -6.31 -0.18
N ILE A 50 -16.13 -5.20 0.33
CA ILE A 50 -15.21 -4.34 -0.41
C ILE A 50 -13.79 -4.64 0.06
N ASP A 51 -12.94 -5.07 -0.86
CA ASP A 51 -11.51 -5.28 -0.66
C ASP A 51 -10.76 -4.00 -1.04
N TYR A 52 -10.51 -3.17 -0.04
CA TYR A 52 -9.86 -1.87 -0.23
C TYR A 52 -8.40 -1.99 -0.69
N ASN A 53 -7.70 -3.04 -0.28
CA ASN A 53 -6.31 -3.25 -0.67
C ASN A 53 -6.14 -3.51 -2.16
N ASN A 54 -6.99 -4.38 -2.70
CA ASN A 54 -6.87 -4.82 -4.09
C ASN A 54 -7.81 -4.08 -5.03
N GLY A 55 -8.59 -3.11 -4.54
CA GLY A 55 -9.51 -2.32 -5.36
C GLY A 55 -10.57 -3.18 -6.03
N ARG A 56 -11.23 -4.04 -5.28
CA ARG A 56 -12.23 -4.97 -5.81
C ARG A 56 -13.41 -5.16 -4.87
N VAL A 57 -14.50 -5.65 -5.44
CA VAL A 57 -15.70 -6.01 -4.68
C VAL A 57 -15.91 -7.51 -4.77
N LEU A 58 -16.16 -8.15 -3.64
CA LEU A 58 -16.30 -9.59 -3.49
C LEU A 58 -17.76 -9.93 -3.26
N PHE A 59 -18.28 -10.87 -4.04
CA PHE A 59 -19.63 -11.39 -3.90
C PHE A 59 -19.60 -12.91 -3.65
N PRO A 60 -20.46 -13.43 -2.77
CA PRO A 60 -20.52 -14.86 -2.50
C PRO A 60 -21.08 -15.65 -3.69
N THR A 61 -21.77 -14.98 -4.61
CA THR A 61 -22.36 -15.58 -5.81
C THR A 61 -22.07 -14.76 -7.06
N SER A 62 -21.92 -15.42 -8.19
CA SER A 62 -21.73 -14.73 -9.48
C SER A 62 -23.06 -14.20 -9.99
N PHE A 63 -23.07 -12.97 -10.51
CA PHE A 63 -24.22 -12.38 -11.22
C PHE A 63 -24.24 -12.73 -12.72
N GLY A 64 -23.35 -13.60 -13.17
CA GLY A 64 -23.21 -14.01 -14.58
C GLY A 64 -22.20 -13.17 -15.35
N THR A 65 -21.93 -13.63 -16.59
CA THR A 65 -20.99 -12.97 -17.51
C THR A 65 -21.58 -11.67 -18.06
N GLY A 66 -20.75 -10.65 -18.22
CA GLY A 66 -21.15 -9.36 -18.81
C GLY A 66 -21.91 -8.42 -17.88
N LYS A 67 -22.05 -8.76 -16.60
CA LYS A 67 -22.66 -7.86 -15.62
C LYS A 67 -21.65 -6.83 -15.13
N LEU A 68 -22.10 -5.59 -15.08
CA LEU A 68 -21.28 -4.46 -14.60
C LEU A 68 -21.61 -4.16 -13.14
N VAL A 69 -20.57 -3.86 -12.40
CA VAL A 69 -20.65 -3.33 -11.04
C VAL A 69 -20.07 -1.92 -11.07
N SER A 70 -20.84 -0.94 -10.63
CA SER A 70 -20.48 0.47 -10.60
C SER A 70 -20.35 0.95 -9.17
N GLY A 71 -19.37 1.79 -8.92
CA GLY A 71 -19.17 2.45 -7.63
C GLY A 71 -18.30 3.69 -7.80
N SER A 72 -18.45 4.63 -6.87
CA SER A 72 -17.62 5.84 -6.83
C SER A 72 -16.60 5.67 -5.71
N TYR A 73 -15.31 5.87 -6.02
CA TYR A 73 -14.22 5.64 -5.09
C TYR A 73 -13.04 6.57 -5.36
N ALA A 74 -12.30 6.85 -4.29
CA ALA A 74 -10.97 7.40 -4.37
C ALA A 74 -9.93 6.27 -4.20
N PHE A 75 -8.77 6.41 -4.83
CA PHE A 75 -7.71 5.41 -4.79
C PHE A 75 -6.35 6.07 -4.56
N LYS A 76 -5.41 5.28 -4.04
CA LYS A 76 -4.02 5.72 -3.85
C LYS A 76 -3.31 5.72 -5.19
N GLU A 77 -2.62 6.81 -5.49
CA GLU A 77 -1.84 6.92 -6.72
C GLU A 77 -0.57 6.07 -6.65
N ILE A 78 0.10 6.11 -5.52
CA ILE A 78 1.31 5.32 -5.26
C ILE A 78 0.92 4.08 -4.45
N ASN A 79 1.28 2.91 -4.96
CA ASN A 79 0.99 1.63 -4.32
C ASN A 79 2.21 1.19 -3.51
N VAL A 80 1.99 0.87 -2.23
CA VAL A 80 3.05 0.43 -1.32
C VAL A 80 2.87 -1.05 -1.01
N TYR A 81 3.91 -1.84 -1.23
CA TYR A 81 3.94 -3.28 -1.02
C TYR A 81 5.02 -3.66 -0.04
N LYS A 82 4.71 -4.55 0.90
CA LYS A 82 5.74 -5.17 1.72
C LYS A 82 6.47 -6.23 0.90
N ALA A 83 7.79 -6.19 0.91
CA ALA A 83 8.66 -7.17 0.27
C ALA A 83 9.54 -7.85 1.31
N ASN A 84 9.89 -9.11 1.03
CA ASN A 84 10.87 -9.87 1.81
C ASN A 84 12.09 -10.23 0.96
N ASP A 85 12.12 -9.76 -0.27
CA ASP A 85 13.18 -10.01 -1.25
C ASP A 85 14.15 -8.82 -1.30
N THR A 86 15.37 -9.06 -1.77
CA THR A 86 16.35 -8.00 -2.01
C THR A 86 15.88 -7.07 -3.12
N GLN A 87 16.40 -5.83 -3.13
CA GLN A 87 16.07 -4.82 -4.16
C GLN A 87 16.28 -5.36 -5.58
N GLU A 88 17.41 -6.02 -5.82
CA GLU A 88 17.72 -6.60 -7.14
C GLU A 88 16.70 -7.66 -7.55
N LYS A 89 16.34 -8.55 -6.63
CA LYS A 89 15.35 -9.61 -6.92
C LYS A 89 13.98 -9.00 -7.22
N ILE A 90 13.56 -7.95 -6.51
CA ILE A 90 12.31 -7.25 -6.78
C ILE A 90 12.31 -6.71 -8.21
N VAL A 91 13.39 -6.08 -8.64
CA VAL A 91 13.52 -5.50 -9.98
C VAL A 91 13.47 -6.56 -11.08
N PHE A 92 14.17 -7.71 -10.88
CA PHE A 92 14.29 -8.73 -11.93
C PHE A 92 13.15 -9.75 -11.97
N THR A 93 12.47 -10.02 -10.85
CA THR A 93 11.53 -11.15 -10.78
C THR A 93 10.06 -10.75 -10.72
N ASN A 94 9.75 -9.51 -10.31
CA ASN A 94 8.36 -9.10 -10.15
C ASN A 94 7.72 -8.78 -11.50
N LYS A 95 6.56 -9.40 -11.73
CA LYS A 95 5.67 -9.02 -12.81
C LYS A 95 4.81 -7.86 -12.34
N TYR A 96 4.95 -6.72 -13.00
CA TYR A 96 4.15 -5.54 -12.75
C TYR A 96 3.26 -5.25 -13.96
N TYR A 97 2.17 -4.56 -13.68
CA TYR A 97 1.28 -4.03 -14.69
C TYR A 97 1.39 -2.52 -14.68
N LEU A 98 1.69 -1.98 -15.85
CA LEU A 98 1.68 -0.55 -16.06
C LEU A 98 0.25 -0.05 -15.86
N ASN A 99 0.08 0.86 -14.93
CA ASN A 99 -1.18 1.57 -14.73
C ASN A 99 -1.23 2.74 -15.69
N SER A 100 -1.31 2.45 -17.00
CA SER A 100 -1.25 3.51 -17.99
C SER A 100 -2.52 4.35 -17.96
N ARG A 101 -2.51 5.39 -17.15
CA ARG A 101 -3.48 6.49 -17.22
C ARG A 101 -3.34 7.29 -18.52
N PHE A 102 -2.24 7.13 -19.24
CA PHE A 102 -1.90 7.87 -20.42
C PHE A 102 -2.06 7.01 -21.67
N ASN A 103 -3.21 7.14 -22.35
CA ASN A 103 -3.46 6.73 -23.74
C ASN A 103 -3.36 5.24 -24.12
N ARG A 104 -3.46 4.28 -23.20
CA ARG A 104 -3.72 2.90 -23.61
C ARG A 104 -5.14 2.50 -23.23
N PRO A 105 -5.95 1.98 -24.15
CA PRO A 105 -7.20 1.38 -23.77
C PRO A 105 -6.89 0.26 -22.76
N ILE A 106 -7.54 0.28 -21.61
CA ILE A 106 -7.44 -0.79 -20.62
C ILE A 106 -8.08 -2.01 -21.29
N THR A 107 -7.27 -2.82 -21.96
CA THR A 107 -7.72 -4.02 -22.65
C THR A 107 -7.93 -5.21 -21.71
N GLY A 108 -7.71 -5.03 -20.42
CA GLY A 108 -7.96 -6.03 -19.38
C GLY A 108 -7.68 -5.47 -18.00
N LEU A 109 -8.35 -6.04 -17.00
CA LEU A 109 -8.04 -5.73 -15.60
C LEU A 109 -6.74 -6.43 -15.22
N PRO A 110 -5.86 -5.78 -14.43
CA PRO A 110 -4.66 -6.42 -13.94
C PRO A 110 -5.03 -7.66 -13.13
N PRO A 111 -4.28 -8.77 -13.25
CA PRO A 111 -4.50 -9.95 -12.43
C PRO A 111 -4.51 -9.57 -10.93
N PRO A 112 -5.23 -10.32 -10.09
CA PRO A 112 -5.34 -10.01 -8.65
C PRO A 112 -3.99 -9.85 -7.95
N ASN A 113 -3.00 -10.64 -8.37
CA ASN A 113 -1.66 -10.66 -7.79
C ASN A 113 -0.65 -9.76 -8.52
N ALA A 114 -1.08 -8.94 -9.48
CA ALA A 114 -0.19 -8.03 -10.17
C ALA A 114 0.12 -6.80 -9.30
N PHE A 115 1.36 -6.39 -9.32
CA PHE A 115 1.76 -5.10 -8.80
C PHE A 115 1.41 -4.00 -9.81
N VAL A 116 0.88 -2.89 -9.33
CA VAL A 116 0.46 -1.77 -10.17
C VAL A 116 1.40 -0.61 -9.90
N THR A 117 1.97 -0.07 -10.95
CA THR A 117 2.87 1.10 -10.92
C THR A 117 2.08 2.43 -10.83
N PRO A 118 2.62 3.48 -10.24
CA PRO A 118 3.87 3.51 -9.46
C PRO A 118 3.79 2.65 -8.20
N ALA A 119 4.85 1.88 -7.93
CA ALA A 119 4.92 0.95 -6.83
C ALA A 119 6.17 1.19 -5.98
N ILE A 120 6.01 1.17 -4.67
CA ILE A 120 7.12 1.21 -3.71
C ILE A 120 7.11 -0.11 -2.94
N PHE A 121 8.20 -0.85 -3.07
CA PHE A 121 8.43 -2.08 -2.31
C PHE A 121 9.26 -1.75 -1.09
N VAL A 122 8.76 -2.12 0.08
CA VAL A 122 9.39 -1.84 1.38
C VAL A 122 9.92 -3.14 1.96
N SER A 123 11.22 -3.23 2.18
CA SER A 123 11.88 -4.34 2.88
C SER A 123 12.66 -3.85 4.09
N THR A 124 12.63 -4.64 5.17
CA THR A 124 13.44 -4.38 6.35
C THR A 124 14.70 -5.22 6.25
N GLU A 125 15.88 -4.60 6.28
CA GLU A 125 17.15 -5.28 6.12
C GLU A 125 17.76 -5.66 7.46
N GLN A 126 17.95 -4.68 8.35
CA GLN A 126 18.66 -4.88 9.60
C GLN A 126 17.97 -4.11 10.72
N THR A 127 18.02 -4.69 11.92
CA THR A 127 17.56 -4.04 13.15
C THR A 127 18.68 -4.11 14.19
N GLU A 128 19.07 -2.96 14.70
CA GLU A 128 20.09 -2.84 15.75
C GLU A 128 19.50 -2.22 17.00
N ASN A 129 20.01 -2.63 18.16
CA ASN A 129 19.64 -2.04 19.44
C ASN A 129 20.91 -1.55 20.14
N GLU A 130 20.97 -0.27 20.36
CA GLU A 130 22.08 0.39 21.06
C GLU A 130 21.61 0.92 22.42
N GLN A 131 22.49 0.89 23.40
CA GLN A 131 22.24 1.57 24.67
C GLN A 131 22.24 3.09 24.46
N TRP A 132 21.14 3.76 24.75
CA TRP A 132 21.01 5.20 24.60
C TRP A 132 21.50 5.99 25.81
N ALA A 133 21.28 5.46 27.03
CA ALA A 133 21.66 6.13 28.26
C ALA A 133 21.90 5.13 29.39
N LEU A 134 22.67 5.55 30.39
CA LEU A 134 22.93 4.78 31.61
C LEU A 134 21.65 4.45 32.42
N GLY A 135 20.54 5.13 32.14
CA GLY A 135 19.23 4.90 32.76
C GLY A 135 18.41 3.77 32.19
N GLY A 136 18.95 2.93 31.28
CA GLY A 136 18.24 1.78 30.74
C GLY A 136 17.35 2.09 29.55
N LEU A 137 17.64 3.13 28.78
CA LEU A 137 17.01 3.39 27.49
C LEU A 137 17.78 2.71 26.36
N TYR A 138 17.05 2.17 25.39
CA TYR A 138 17.62 1.65 24.15
C TYR A 138 17.18 2.50 22.96
N ASN A 139 18.10 2.72 22.03
CA ASN A 139 17.79 3.20 20.71
C ASN A 139 17.71 1.98 19.76
N THR A 140 16.56 1.77 19.15
CA THR A 140 16.38 0.76 18.12
C THR A 140 16.49 1.44 16.77
N LYS A 141 17.48 1.05 15.97
CA LYS A 141 17.68 1.49 14.59
C LYS A 141 17.22 0.38 13.64
N VAL A 142 16.45 0.75 12.64
CA VAL A 142 15.95 -0.17 11.60
C VAL A 142 16.34 0.38 10.24
N ASN A 143 17.10 -0.39 9.48
CA ASN A 143 17.40 -0.08 8.09
C ASN A 143 16.32 -0.64 7.20
N VAL A 144 15.73 0.23 6.38
CA VAL A 144 14.62 -0.07 5.49
C VAL A 144 15.02 0.28 4.07
N ALA A 145 15.02 -0.72 3.20
CA ALA A 145 15.29 -0.53 1.78
C ALA A 145 13.97 -0.39 1.00
N LEU A 146 13.93 0.57 0.10
CA LEU A 146 12.80 0.83 -0.77
C LEU A 146 13.21 0.66 -2.23
N THR A 147 12.42 -0.09 -2.98
CA THR A 147 12.53 -0.18 -4.44
C THR A 147 11.32 0.48 -5.06
N ILE A 148 11.56 1.49 -5.89
CA ILE A 148 10.52 2.27 -6.54
C ILE A 148 10.49 1.90 -8.03
N LEU A 149 9.31 1.52 -8.52
CA LEU A 149 9.05 1.24 -9.93
C LEU A 149 8.02 2.24 -10.45
N ALA A 150 8.34 2.94 -11.53
CA ALA A 150 7.49 3.95 -12.14
C ALA A 150 7.46 3.84 -13.66
N GLU A 151 6.38 4.30 -14.30
CA GLU A 151 6.21 4.27 -15.76
C GLU A 151 6.88 5.46 -16.46
N THR A 152 7.12 6.53 -15.73
CA THR A 152 7.74 7.74 -16.25
C THR A 152 8.81 8.26 -15.30
N SER A 153 9.81 8.95 -15.86
CA SER A 153 10.84 9.61 -15.04
C SER A 153 10.23 10.62 -14.07
N ALA A 154 9.19 11.34 -14.49
CA ALA A 154 8.50 12.31 -13.64
C ALA A 154 7.82 11.63 -12.42
N GLN A 155 7.16 10.50 -12.62
CA GLN A 155 6.59 9.73 -11.50
C GLN A 155 7.67 9.24 -10.54
N LEU A 156 8.80 8.74 -11.08
CA LEU A 156 9.93 8.33 -10.25
C LEU A 156 10.48 9.49 -9.42
N GLU A 157 10.70 10.64 -10.07
CA GLU A 157 11.21 11.84 -9.39
C GLU A 157 10.27 12.32 -8.31
N ASN A 158 8.97 12.32 -8.56
CA ASN A 158 7.97 12.66 -7.55
C ASN A 158 8.01 11.71 -6.35
N CYS A 159 8.11 10.40 -6.58
CA CYS A 159 8.22 9.42 -5.48
C CYS A 159 9.50 9.64 -4.66
N LEU A 160 10.65 9.83 -5.33
CA LEU A 160 11.93 10.05 -4.65
C LEU A 160 11.95 11.37 -3.86
N SER A 161 11.35 12.43 -4.41
CA SER A 161 11.23 13.73 -3.74
C SER A 161 10.35 13.63 -2.50
N LEU A 162 9.18 12.98 -2.59
CA LEU A 162 8.30 12.76 -1.45
C LEU A 162 8.99 11.96 -0.33
N LEU A 163 9.80 10.98 -0.69
CA LEU A 163 10.58 10.21 0.28
C LEU A 163 11.66 11.09 0.92
N ALA A 164 12.41 11.85 0.13
CA ALA A 164 13.45 12.75 0.64
C ALA A 164 12.88 13.79 1.60
N ASP A 165 11.70 14.33 1.30
CA ASP A 165 11.00 15.29 2.15
C ASP A 165 10.46 14.66 3.45
N SER A 166 10.45 13.33 3.55
CA SER A 166 10.01 12.62 4.77
C SER A 166 11.11 12.51 5.84
N LYS A 167 12.30 13.05 5.59
CA LYS A 167 13.35 13.12 6.61
C LYS A 167 12.83 13.90 7.82
N ASP A 168 13.18 13.44 9.01
CA ASP A 168 12.70 13.95 10.29
C ASP A 168 11.18 13.79 10.55
N ALA A 169 10.48 13.06 9.67
CA ALA A 169 9.08 12.74 9.90
C ALA A 169 8.91 11.69 11.01
N TYR A 170 7.83 11.83 11.75
CA TYR A 170 7.41 10.90 12.79
C TYR A 170 6.23 10.08 12.30
N PHE A 171 6.23 8.79 12.64
CA PHE A 171 5.07 7.94 12.41
C PHE A 171 4.87 6.96 13.56
N PRO A 172 3.62 6.62 13.92
CA PRO A 172 3.33 5.75 15.04
C PRO A 172 3.61 4.30 14.69
N GLN A 173 4.03 3.52 15.70
CA GLN A 173 4.04 2.08 15.61
C GLN A 173 2.62 1.55 15.69
N LEU A 174 2.15 0.96 14.60
CA LEU A 174 0.86 0.27 14.58
C LEU A 174 1.06 -1.21 14.91
N ASN A 175 0.27 -1.73 15.85
CA ASN A 175 0.18 -3.17 16.04
C ASN A 175 -0.92 -3.77 15.14
N ASN A 176 -0.90 -5.10 14.94
CA ASN A 176 -1.86 -5.76 14.07
C ASN A 176 -3.33 -5.59 14.51
N ASN A 177 -3.57 -5.31 15.79
CA ASN A 177 -4.93 -5.13 16.32
C ASN A 177 -5.55 -3.81 15.88
N VAL A 178 -4.73 -2.79 15.61
CA VAL A 178 -5.17 -1.48 15.13
C VAL A 178 -5.13 -1.35 13.61
N TRP A 179 -4.75 -2.41 12.89
CA TRP A 179 -4.81 -2.41 11.44
C TRP A 179 -6.28 -2.35 10.97
N PRO A 180 -6.63 -1.44 10.07
CA PRO A 180 -8.02 -1.18 9.72
C PRO A 180 -8.69 -2.29 8.93
N LEU A 181 -7.90 -3.07 8.21
CA LEU A 181 -8.41 -4.07 7.30
C LEU A 181 -8.32 -5.48 7.90
N ASN A 182 -9.30 -6.31 7.56
CA ASN A 182 -9.27 -7.74 7.85
C ASN A 182 -8.43 -8.50 6.79
N ALA A 183 -8.30 -9.81 6.92
CA ALA A 183 -7.55 -10.65 5.99
C ALA A 183 -8.07 -10.63 4.55
N LEU A 184 -9.34 -10.26 4.34
CA LEU A 184 -9.98 -10.15 3.03
C LEU A 184 -9.93 -8.72 2.46
N GLY A 185 -9.20 -7.80 3.12
CA GLY A 185 -9.07 -6.41 2.68
C GLY A 185 -10.25 -5.51 3.02
N GLY A 186 -11.28 -6.02 3.70
CA GLY A 186 -12.45 -5.25 4.15
C GLY A 186 -12.18 -4.51 5.47
N LEU A 187 -12.91 -3.41 5.70
CA LEU A 187 -12.82 -2.68 6.97
C LEU A 187 -13.32 -3.55 8.13
N LYS A 188 -12.58 -3.54 9.22
CA LYS A 188 -13.01 -4.16 10.48
C LYS A 188 -14.19 -3.39 11.05
N SER A 189 -15.15 -4.11 11.63
CA SER A 189 -16.23 -3.50 12.39
C SER A 189 -15.68 -2.74 13.60
N GLY A 190 -16.17 -1.51 13.78
CA GLY A 190 -15.77 -0.65 14.91
C GLY A 190 -14.39 0.00 14.75
N TYR A 191 -13.73 -0.13 13.60
CA TYR A 191 -12.48 0.56 13.35
C TYR A 191 -12.69 2.08 13.29
N ASN A 192 -11.85 2.80 14.03
CA ASN A 192 -11.88 4.25 14.08
C ASN A 192 -10.47 4.81 13.77
N TYR A 193 -10.34 5.57 12.70
CA TYR A 193 -9.08 6.22 12.33
C TYR A 193 -8.59 7.23 13.37
N ASN A 194 -9.47 7.79 14.19
CA ASN A 194 -9.07 8.67 15.28
C ASN A 194 -8.24 7.95 16.34
N ASP A 195 -8.41 6.63 16.51
CA ASP A 195 -7.61 5.84 17.45
C ASP A 195 -6.13 5.76 17.01
N ILE A 196 -5.86 5.89 15.71
CA ILE A 196 -4.48 6.00 15.20
C ILE A 196 -3.90 7.38 15.55
N LYS A 197 -4.69 8.44 15.45
CA LYS A 197 -4.22 9.80 15.76
C LYS A 197 -3.76 9.93 17.20
N THR A 198 -4.46 9.29 18.14
CA THR A 198 -4.05 9.31 19.55
C THR A 198 -2.71 8.62 19.81
N GLN A 199 -2.27 7.75 18.91
CA GLN A 199 -0.95 7.12 19.01
C GLN A 199 0.19 8.06 18.62
N TYR A 200 -0.08 9.14 17.89
CA TYR A 200 0.89 10.22 17.64
C TYR A 200 1.16 11.07 18.90
N ASP A 201 0.24 11.07 19.85
CA ASP A 201 0.39 11.84 21.07
C ASP A 201 1.28 11.14 22.12
N ASP A 202 1.61 9.85 21.91
CA ASP A 202 2.51 9.09 22.77
C ASP A 202 3.91 8.96 22.13
N PRO A 203 4.89 9.75 22.61
CA PRO A 203 6.26 9.72 22.09
C PRO A 203 6.91 8.34 22.15
N SER A 204 6.48 7.48 23.09
CA SER A 204 7.01 6.12 23.24
C SER A 204 6.64 5.20 22.07
N ASN A 205 5.63 5.57 21.30
CA ASN A 205 5.15 4.82 20.14
C ASN A 205 5.62 5.37 18.81
N LEU A 206 6.38 6.46 18.79
CA LEU A 206 6.82 7.08 17.55
C LEU A 206 8.15 6.51 17.08
N PHE A 207 8.21 6.30 15.77
CA PHE A 207 9.45 6.13 15.02
C PHE A 207 9.79 7.45 14.32
N THR A 208 11.08 7.74 14.23
CA THR A 208 11.61 8.89 13.49
C THR A 208 12.42 8.40 12.30
N ILE A 209 12.25 9.00 11.15
CA ILE A 209 13.12 8.77 10.00
C ILE A 209 14.33 9.70 10.16
N THR A 210 15.50 9.15 10.48
CA THR A 210 16.70 9.95 10.79
C THR A 210 17.58 10.18 9.58
N ASP A 211 17.59 9.26 8.63
CA ASP A 211 18.32 9.40 7.37
C ASP A 211 17.54 8.84 6.19
N ILE A 212 17.71 9.46 5.03
CA ILE A 212 17.15 9.02 3.75
C ILE A 212 18.18 9.25 2.66
N GLN A 213 18.52 8.19 1.95
CA GLN A 213 19.38 8.25 0.78
C GLN A 213 18.60 7.76 -0.43
N THR A 214 18.47 8.59 -1.46
CA THR A 214 17.75 8.25 -2.68
C THR A 214 18.70 8.19 -3.87
N SER A 215 18.47 7.22 -4.77
CA SER A 215 19.24 7.06 -6.00
C SER A 215 18.35 6.61 -7.15
N LYS A 216 18.75 6.95 -8.38
CA LYS A 216 18.13 6.47 -9.60
C LYS A 216 19.02 5.41 -10.23
N VAL A 217 18.42 4.35 -10.73
CA VAL A 217 19.14 3.36 -11.54
C VAL A 217 19.24 3.90 -12.95
N SER A 218 20.45 4.33 -13.34
CA SER A 218 20.70 5.01 -14.62
C SER A 218 20.48 4.14 -15.86
N ASP A 219 20.61 2.82 -15.72
CA ASP A 219 20.49 1.83 -16.80
C ASP A 219 19.21 0.96 -16.67
N SER A 220 18.14 1.48 -16.10
CA SER A 220 16.87 0.74 -15.94
C SER A 220 16.30 0.25 -17.27
N THR A 221 16.59 0.94 -18.37
CA THR A 221 16.21 0.53 -19.73
C THR A 221 16.83 -0.83 -20.16
N LYS A 222 17.89 -1.27 -19.51
CA LYS A 222 18.44 -2.62 -19.72
C LYS A 222 17.61 -3.71 -19.04
N ILE A 223 16.79 -3.32 -18.06
CA ILE A 223 15.91 -4.22 -17.33
C ILE A 223 14.57 -4.31 -18.06
N ASP A 224 13.95 -3.18 -18.31
CA ASP A 224 12.72 -3.04 -19.10
C ASP A 224 12.63 -1.59 -19.61
N GLU A 225 12.44 -1.40 -20.93
CA GLU A 225 12.37 -0.09 -21.57
C GLU A 225 11.19 0.76 -21.08
N SER A 226 10.18 0.13 -20.49
CA SER A 226 8.96 0.79 -20.04
C SER A 226 8.96 1.19 -18.56
N ILE A 227 10.05 0.93 -17.82
CA ILE A 227 10.09 1.15 -16.37
C ILE A 227 11.33 1.91 -15.92
N PHE A 228 11.07 2.88 -15.08
CA PHE A 228 12.08 3.64 -14.35
C PHE A 228 12.21 3.09 -12.93
N VAL A 229 13.44 2.85 -12.50
CA VAL A 229 13.75 2.27 -11.19
C VAL A 229 14.49 3.27 -10.32
N GLY A 230 14.03 3.41 -9.10
CA GLY A 230 14.70 4.16 -8.05
C GLY A 230 14.90 3.29 -6.80
N LEU A 231 15.92 3.62 -6.05
CA LEU A 231 16.23 2.99 -4.78
C LEU A 231 16.25 4.08 -3.69
N ALA A 232 15.79 3.73 -2.51
CA ALA A 232 15.94 4.58 -1.34
C ALA A 232 16.23 3.72 -0.12
N ASP A 233 17.20 4.18 0.68
CA ASP A 233 17.55 3.57 1.94
C ASP A 233 17.17 4.52 3.07
N LEU A 234 16.43 4.01 4.03
CA LEU A 234 15.94 4.77 5.18
C LEU A 234 16.55 4.21 6.46
N THR A 235 16.96 5.09 7.35
CA THR A 235 17.22 4.74 8.75
C THR A 235 16.07 5.25 9.61
N VAL A 236 15.45 4.33 10.33
CA VAL A 236 14.32 4.62 11.21
C VAL A 236 14.72 4.31 12.62
N GLU A 237 14.52 5.24 13.54
CA GLU A 237 14.93 5.11 14.93
C GLU A 237 13.75 5.21 15.90
N LYS A 238 13.86 4.49 17.00
CA LYS A 238 12.92 4.56 18.12
C LYS A 238 13.65 4.39 19.45
N ILE A 239 13.47 5.38 20.35
CA ILE A 239 13.92 5.26 21.73
C ILE A 239 12.85 4.51 22.55
N ARG A 240 13.27 3.49 23.28
CA ARG A 240 12.38 2.69 24.11
C ARG A 240 12.98 2.40 25.49
N THR A 241 12.12 2.30 26.48
CA THR A 241 12.49 1.80 27.83
C THR A 241 12.62 0.28 27.79
N ILE A 242 13.55 -0.26 28.56
CA ILE A 242 13.61 -1.69 28.84
C ILE A 242 12.38 -2.04 29.69
N ARG A 243 11.64 -3.04 29.26
CA ARG A 243 10.59 -3.65 30.08
C ARG A 243 11.16 -4.83 30.83
#